data_3a32ab75b4ef9a748c04feef86614fed
#
_entry.id   3a32ab75b4ef9a748c04feef86614fed
#
_cell.length_a   1.000
_cell.length_b   1.000
_cell.length_c   1.000
_cell.angle_alpha   90.00
_cell.angle_beta   90.00
_cell.angle_gamma   90.00
#
_symmetry.space_group_name_H-M   'P 1'
#
loop_
_entity.id
_entity.type
_entity.pdbx_description
1 polymer ?
#
loop_
_entity_poly.entity_id
_entity_poly.type
_entity_poly.pdbx_seq_one_letter_code
_entity_poly.pdbx_strand_id
1 'polypeptide(L)'
;MMLKIIFLATILISSNIDNNVVWGKIGHRVVGKIAETVITEKTKDEINKILDGESIAMVSTWADEKRSDPKFDKYGIWHYVNMPLDKSYSEANHTQENIVTVIKKSTKLLKSNNLSKEEKKFYLKFLIHLVGDIHQPLHVGRAEDRGGNDIKVKFFDKKSNLHSVWDSDMINNYRISFTEFSNHLINIYDSNKNFIIGDAEVWANESQDLVKDIYSTVKSGDRLGYEYIYLNFPIVKQRLYKGGIRLGHLLNEIFDN
;
A
#
# COMPACT_ATOMS: atom_id res chain seq x y z
N MET A 1 67.18 -0.94 0.24
CA MET A 1 66.00 -0.34 -0.37
C MET A 1 64.78 -1.13 0.15
N MET A 2 64.11 -0.65 1.20
CA MET A 2 62.98 -1.35 1.85
C MET A 2 61.68 -0.92 1.18
N LEU A 3 61.00 -1.86 0.62
CA LEU A 3 59.67 -1.67 0.02
C LEU A 3 58.61 -1.63 1.13
N LYS A 4 58.00 -0.47 1.40
CA LYS A 4 56.84 -0.35 2.30
C LYS A 4 55.58 -0.76 1.58
N ILE A 5 55.03 -1.90 1.98
CA ILE A 5 53.71 -2.35 1.52
C ILE A 5 52.68 -1.60 2.37
N ILE A 6 51.90 -0.72 1.74
CA ILE A 6 50.76 -0.04 2.37
C ILE A 6 49.53 -0.97 2.18
N PHE A 7 49.05 -1.53 3.29
CA PHE A 7 47.76 -2.25 3.31
C PHE A 7 46.64 -1.22 3.35
N LEU A 8 45.92 -1.11 2.26
CA LEU A 8 44.69 -0.32 2.18
C LEU A 8 43.53 -1.17 2.72
N ALA A 9 43.11 -0.95 3.96
CA ALA A 9 41.96 -1.58 4.56
C ALA A 9 40.70 -0.91 4.00
N THR A 10 40.02 -1.57 3.05
CA THR A 10 38.69 -1.19 2.61
C THR A 10 37.67 -1.54 3.72
N ILE A 11 37.21 -0.52 4.44
CA ILE A 11 36.08 -0.64 5.36
C ILE A 11 34.83 -0.77 4.51
N LEU A 12 34.31 -1.99 4.41
CA LEU A 12 32.95 -2.25 3.91
C LEU A 12 31.96 -1.74 4.97
N ILE A 13 31.48 -0.52 4.79
CA ILE A 13 30.30 -0.03 5.51
C ILE A 13 29.10 -0.79 4.93
N SER A 14 28.68 -1.87 5.60
CA SER A 14 27.39 -2.47 5.34
C SER A 14 26.32 -1.51 5.87
N SER A 15 25.81 -0.64 5.02
CA SER A 15 24.58 0.09 5.31
C SER A 15 23.48 -0.95 5.45
N ASN A 16 23.01 -1.18 6.68
CA ASN A 16 21.73 -1.81 6.92
C ASN A 16 20.67 -0.85 6.33
N ILE A 17 20.30 -1.06 5.10
CA ILE A 17 19.11 -0.46 4.54
C ILE A 17 17.97 -1.18 5.26
N ASP A 18 17.39 -0.54 6.26
CA ASP A 18 16.11 -0.93 6.81
C ASP A 18 15.09 -0.82 5.67
N ASN A 19 14.88 -1.95 5.01
CA ASN A 19 13.80 -2.11 4.04
C ASN A 19 12.48 -2.20 4.82
N ASN A 20 12.03 -1.06 5.34
CA ASN A 20 10.63 -0.87 5.69
C ASN A 20 9.86 -0.76 4.37
N VAL A 21 9.56 -1.91 3.79
CA VAL A 21 8.80 -2.02 2.54
C VAL A 21 7.33 -1.91 2.91
N VAL A 22 6.70 -0.87 2.46
CA VAL A 22 5.24 -0.64 2.40
C VAL A 22 4.77 -1.28 1.10
N TRP A 23 3.46 -1.50 0.88
CA TRP A 23 2.99 -2.19 -0.34
C TRP A 23 3.87 -1.82 -1.52
N GLY A 24 4.63 -2.78 -2.02
CA GLY A 24 5.78 -2.51 -2.88
C GLY A 24 5.38 -1.65 -4.08
N LYS A 25 6.31 -0.91 -4.61
CA LYS A 25 6.08 0.06 -5.70
C LYS A 25 5.22 -0.49 -6.84
N ILE A 26 5.31 -1.79 -7.14
CA ILE A 26 4.47 -2.45 -8.15
C ILE A 26 3.01 -2.48 -7.71
N GLY A 27 2.71 -2.86 -6.46
CA GLY A 27 1.34 -2.92 -5.94
C GLY A 27 0.63 -1.58 -6.01
N HIS A 28 1.25 -0.50 -5.51
CA HIS A 28 0.70 0.86 -5.59
C HIS A 28 0.46 1.30 -7.04
N ARG A 29 1.42 1.05 -7.94
CA ARG A 29 1.25 1.39 -9.36
C ARG A 29 0.14 0.60 -10.03
N VAL A 30 -0.08 -0.66 -9.64
CA VAL A 30 -1.21 -1.47 -10.12
C VAL A 30 -2.53 -0.85 -9.70
N VAL A 31 -2.68 -0.49 -8.41
CA VAL A 31 -3.87 0.20 -7.89
C VAL A 31 -4.12 1.51 -8.64
N GLY A 32 -3.09 2.35 -8.76
CA GLY A 32 -3.18 3.61 -9.51
C GLY A 32 -3.55 3.39 -10.99
N LYS A 33 -2.95 2.39 -11.64
CA LYS A 33 -3.20 2.09 -13.06
C LYS A 33 -4.62 1.57 -13.32
N ILE A 34 -5.16 0.77 -12.42
CA ILE A 34 -6.57 0.32 -12.50
C ILE A 34 -7.51 1.52 -12.27
N ALA A 35 -7.22 2.39 -11.30
CA ALA A 35 -8.02 3.59 -11.06
C ALA A 35 -8.12 4.49 -12.31
N GLU A 36 -7.03 4.62 -13.08
CA GLU A 36 -7.01 5.37 -14.35
C GLU A 36 -8.01 4.85 -15.39
N THR A 37 -8.45 3.59 -15.31
CA THR A 37 -9.46 3.01 -16.20
C THR A 37 -10.90 3.23 -15.75
N VAL A 38 -11.09 3.74 -14.53
CA VAL A 38 -12.42 3.94 -13.90
C VAL A 38 -12.82 5.41 -13.86
N ILE A 39 -11.84 6.31 -13.80
CA ILE A 39 -12.10 7.76 -13.71
C ILE A 39 -12.72 8.30 -15.01
N THR A 40 -13.65 9.27 -14.85
CA THR A 40 -14.25 10.00 -15.97
C THR A 40 -13.23 10.96 -16.59
N GLU A 41 -13.47 11.43 -17.82
CA GLU A 41 -12.60 12.43 -18.46
C GLU A 41 -12.56 13.73 -17.65
N LYS A 42 -13.65 14.17 -17.03
CA LYS A 42 -13.69 15.35 -16.15
C LYS A 42 -12.76 15.16 -14.94
N THR A 43 -12.86 14.02 -14.25
CA THR A 43 -12.00 13.67 -13.14
C THR A 43 -10.53 13.63 -13.55
N LYS A 44 -10.23 13.05 -14.70
CA LYS A 44 -8.89 12.97 -15.26
C LYS A 44 -8.29 14.34 -15.54
N ASP A 45 -9.08 15.26 -16.12
CA ASP A 45 -8.64 16.62 -16.40
C ASP A 45 -8.33 17.40 -15.11
N GLU A 46 -9.18 17.28 -14.09
CA GLU A 46 -8.95 17.92 -12.80
C GLU A 46 -7.69 17.37 -12.09
N ILE A 47 -7.52 16.05 -12.09
CA ILE A 47 -6.33 15.41 -11.52
C ILE A 47 -5.05 15.83 -12.27
N ASN A 48 -5.09 15.90 -13.61
CA ASN A 48 -3.95 16.36 -14.42
C ASN A 48 -3.53 17.80 -14.07
N LYS A 49 -4.49 18.71 -13.81
CA LYS A 49 -4.20 20.08 -13.38
C LYS A 49 -3.52 20.13 -12.01
N ILE A 50 -3.95 19.26 -11.07
CA ILE A 50 -3.41 19.19 -9.71
C ILE A 50 -2.03 18.54 -9.70
N LEU A 51 -1.84 17.46 -10.47
CA LEU A 51 -0.61 16.68 -10.49
C LEU A 51 0.42 17.15 -11.52
N ASP A 52 0.14 18.25 -12.24
CA ASP A 52 1.02 18.78 -13.29
C ASP A 52 1.36 17.74 -14.38
N GLY A 53 0.40 16.90 -14.73
CA GLY A 53 0.53 15.86 -15.76
C GLY A 53 1.13 14.55 -15.27
N GLU A 54 1.51 14.41 -14.00
CA GLU A 54 1.92 13.12 -13.46
C GLU A 54 0.72 12.15 -13.41
N SER A 55 0.92 10.88 -13.80
CA SER A 55 -0.15 9.88 -13.78
C SER A 55 -0.45 9.40 -12.34
N ILE A 56 -1.68 8.92 -12.10
CA ILE A 56 -2.09 8.34 -10.81
C ILE A 56 -1.17 7.17 -10.44
N ALA A 57 -0.84 6.31 -11.40
CA ALA A 57 0.07 5.19 -11.20
C ALA A 57 1.47 5.64 -10.74
N MET A 58 2.00 6.74 -11.28
CA MET A 58 3.34 7.21 -10.90
C MET A 58 3.36 7.87 -9.53
N VAL A 59 2.36 8.68 -9.19
CA VAL A 59 2.32 9.36 -7.89
C VAL A 59 1.89 8.43 -6.74
N SER A 60 1.38 7.25 -7.03
CA SER A 60 0.93 6.30 -6.01
C SER A 60 2.03 5.85 -5.04
N THR A 61 3.30 5.97 -5.42
CA THR A 61 4.46 5.63 -4.58
C THR A 61 5.05 6.83 -3.83
N TRP A 62 4.53 8.03 -4.08
CA TRP A 62 5.12 9.27 -3.59
C TRP A 62 5.22 9.35 -2.06
N ALA A 63 4.20 8.90 -1.32
CA ALA A 63 4.19 8.98 0.14
C ALA A 63 5.34 8.16 0.75
N ASP A 64 5.62 6.98 0.22
CA ASP A 64 6.74 6.14 0.62
C ASP A 64 8.10 6.74 0.25
N GLU A 65 8.21 7.33 -0.93
CA GLU A 65 9.44 7.99 -1.36
C GLU A 65 9.80 9.16 -0.44
N LYS A 66 8.80 9.79 0.21
CA LYS A 66 8.99 10.87 1.19
C LYS A 66 9.40 10.39 2.58
N ARG A 67 9.29 9.11 2.90
CA ARG A 67 9.68 8.57 4.23
C ARG A 67 11.16 8.78 4.59
N SER A 68 12.01 9.03 3.62
CA SER A 68 13.43 9.37 3.86
C SER A 68 13.64 10.84 4.26
N ASP A 69 12.62 11.69 4.18
CA ASP A 69 12.68 13.09 4.65
C ASP A 69 12.08 13.17 6.06
N PRO A 70 12.86 13.53 7.10
CA PRO A 70 12.37 13.61 8.49
C PRO A 70 11.13 14.49 8.70
N LYS A 71 10.87 15.44 7.80
CA LYS A 71 9.64 16.26 7.82
C LYS A 71 8.38 15.44 7.63
N PHE A 72 8.51 14.23 7.05
CA PHE A 72 7.40 13.33 6.77
C PHE A 72 7.21 12.23 7.84
N ASP A 73 8.11 12.11 8.83
CA ASP A 73 8.03 11.08 9.89
C ASP A 73 6.67 11.08 10.59
N LYS A 74 6.10 12.27 10.84
CA LYS A 74 4.79 12.43 11.48
C LYS A 74 3.61 11.82 10.71
N TYR A 75 3.79 11.54 9.41
CA TYR A 75 2.77 10.92 8.55
C TYR A 75 2.91 9.40 8.49
N GLY A 76 3.92 8.82 9.13
CA GLY A 76 4.11 7.37 9.17
C GLY A 76 2.89 6.61 9.71
N ILE A 77 2.20 7.17 10.72
CA ILE A 77 0.97 6.61 11.29
C ILE A 77 -0.24 6.65 10.33
N TRP A 78 -0.17 7.41 9.25
CA TRP A 78 -1.26 7.51 8.26
C TRP A 78 -1.38 6.26 7.40
N HIS A 79 -0.32 5.46 7.27
CA HIS A 79 -0.24 4.30 6.37
C HIS A 79 -0.97 3.06 6.88
N TYR A 80 -1.39 3.03 8.15
CA TYR A 80 -1.98 1.84 8.76
C TYR A 80 -2.99 2.18 9.86
N VAL A 81 -3.71 1.16 10.29
CA VAL A 81 -4.46 1.16 11.55
C VAL A 81 -4.27 -0.18 12.24
N ASN A 82 -3.82 -0.14 13.49
CA ASN A 82 -3.75 -1.35 14.31
C ASN A 82 -5.13 -1.65 14.90
N MET A 83 -5.62 -2.87 14.66
CA MET A 83 -6.92 -3.33 15.15
C MET A 83 -6.78 -4.65 15.90
N PRO A 84 -7.44 -4.80 17.06
CA PRO A 84 -7.61 -6.12 17.70
C PRO A 84 -8.34 -7.07 16.74
N LEU A 85 -7.92 -8.33 16.67
CA LEU A 85 -8.47 -9.29 15.69
C LEU A 85 -9.95 -9.64 15.94
N ASP A 86 -10.47 -9.37 17.13
CA ASP A 86 -11.83 -9.67 17.58
C ASP A 86 -12.79 -8.47 17.49
N LYS A 87 -12.33 -7.31 16.98
CA LYS A 87 -13.12 -6.08 16.92
C LYS A 87 -13.15 -5.51 15.50
N SER A 88 -14.30 -4.97 15.10
CA SER A 88 -14.41 -4.11 13.92
C SER A 88 -13.75 -2.74 14.14
N TYR A 89 -13.58 -1.97 13.08
CA TYR A 89 -12.98 -0.63 13.18
C TYR A 89 -13.76 0.28 14.13
N SER A 90 -15.09 0.29 14.05
CA SER A 90 -15.95 1.12 14.92
C SER A 90 -15.94 0.70 16.40
N GLU A 91 -15.64 -0.58 16.69
CA GLU A 91 -15.55 -1.11 18.04
C GLU A 91 -14.15 -0.93 18.67
N ALA A 92 -13.14 -0.71 17.84
CA ALA A 92 -11.78 -0.43 18.29
C ALA A 92 -11.66 1.04 18.73
N ASN A 93 -10.97 1.28 19.84
CA ASN A 93 -10.75 2.63 20.35
C ASN A 93 -9.54 3.28 19.65
N HIS A 94 -9.79 4.19 18.73
CA HIS A 94 -8.76 4.91 17.97
C HIS A 94 -8.54 6.29 18.57
N THR A 95 -7.39 6.52 19.20
CA THR A 95 -7.02 7.80 19.84
C THR A 95 -6.18 8.72 18.97
N GLN A 96 -5.67 8.21 17.85
CA GLN A 96 -4.79 8.94 16.94
C GLN A 96 -5.30 8.89 15.50
N GLU A 97 -4.81 9.81 14.65
CA GLU A 97 -5.00 9.70 13.19
C GLU A 97 -4.47 8.35 12.70
N ASN A 98 -5.17 7.76 11.77
CA ASN A 98 -4.84 6.50 11.14
C ASN A 98 -5.32 6.50 9.69
N ILE A 99 -5.04 5.45 8.95
CA ILE A 99 -5.36 5.36 7.53
C ILE A 99 -6.83 5.65 7.21
N VAL A 100 -7.77 5.15 8.01
CA VAL A 100 -9.23 5.37 7.80
C VAL A 100 -9.60 6.84 7.99
N THR A 101 -9.16 7.43 9.12
CA THR A 101 -9.45 8.84 9.42
C THR A 101 -8.83 9.78 8.41
N VAL A 102 -7.63 9.47 7.92
CA VAL A 102 -6.92 10.31 6.94
C VAL A 102 -7.52 10.18 5.53
N ILE A 103 -7.95 8.99 5.11
CA ILE A 103 -8.71 8.85 3.86
C ILE A 103 -9.99 9.70 3.92
N LYS A 104 -10.80 9.58 4.98
CA LYS A 104 -12.02 10.39 5.18
C LYS A 104 -11.72 11.90 5.20
N LYS A 105 -10.67 12.32 5.92
CA LYS A 105 -10.21 13.71 5.99
C LYS A 105 -9.78 14.25 4.63
N SER A 106 -8.93 13.51 3.91
CA SER A 106 -8.42 13.91 2.60
C SER A 106 -9.53 14.04 1.57
N THR A 107 -10.49 13.09 1.57
CA THR A 107 -11.68 13.15 0.72
C THR A 107 -12.49 14.43 0.97
N LYS A 108 -12.77 14.74 2.25
CA LYS A 108 -13.50 15.96 2.63
C LYS A 108 -12.77 17.23 2.20
N LEU A 109 -11.45 17.29 2.42
CA LEU A 109 -10.62 18.44 2.07
C LEU A 109 -10.55 18.66 0.55
N LEU A 110 -10.36 17.58 -0.22
CA LEU A 110 -10.28 17.67 -1.68
C LEU A 110 -11.61 18.09 -2.34
N LYS A 111 -12.76 17.76 -1.71
CA LYS A 111 -14.09 18.25 -2.13
C LYS A 111 -14.30 19.73 -1.81
N SER A 112 -13.50 20.29 -0.87
CA SER A 112 -13.62 21.69 -0.52
C SER A 112 -12.84 22.57 -1.49
N ASN A 113 -13.36 23.79 -1.75
CA ASN A 113 -12.66 24.78 -2.58
C ASN A 113 -11.62 25.60 -1.81
N ASN A 114 -11.31 25.24 -0.55
CA ASN A 114 -10.53 26.07 0.37
C ASN A 114 -9.04 25.74 0.39
N LEU A 115 -8.57 24.78 -0.42
CA LEU A 115 -7.17 24.38 -0.47
C LEU A 115 -6.41 25.10 -1.59
N SER A 116 -5.18 25.49 -1.31
CA SER A 116 -4.22 25.85 -2.35
C SER A 116 -3.90 24.67 -3.27
N LYS A 117 -3.32 24.93 -4.43
CA LYS A 117 -2.91 23.86 -5.37
C LYS A 117 -1.94 22.88 -4.71
N GLU A 118 -0.98 23.37 -3.94
CA GLU A 118 0.02 22.54 -3.27
C GLU A 118 -0.62 21.64 -2.19
N GLU A 119 -1.57 22.17 -1.43
CA GLU A 119 -2.32 21.36 -0.45
C GLU A 119 -3.20 20.30 -1.15
N LYS A 120 -3.88 20.67 -2.26
CA LYS A 120 -4.62 19.70 -3.08
C LYS A 120 -3.71 18.59 -3.58
N LYS A 121 -2.52 18.95 -4.11
CA LYS A 121 -1.52 17.99 -4.60
C LYS A 121 -1.03 17.06 -3.48
N PHE A 122 -0.77 17.61 -2.29
CA PHE A 122 -0.35 16.85 -1.12
C PHE A 122 -1.40 15.84 -0.68
N TYR A 123 -2.65 16.28 -0.44
CA TYR A 123 -3.72 15.38 0.00
C TYR A 123 -4.11 14.37 -1.07
N LEU A 124 -4.09 14.74 -2.36
CA LEU A 124 -4.38 13.83 -3.46
C LEU A 124 -3.32 12.71 -3.55
N LYS A 125 -2.03 13.05 -3.48
CA LYS A 125 -0.95 12.04 -3.51
C LYS A 125 -1.03 11.08 -2.32
N PHE A 126 -1.30 11.60 -1.11
CA PHE A 126 -1.56 10.75 0.05
C PHE A 126 -2.81 9.88 -0.15
N LEU A 127 -3.94 10.43 -0.57
CA LEU A 127 -5.18 9.69 -0.78
C LEU A 127 -4.97 8.51 -1.74
N ILE A 128 -4.33 8.76 -2.88
CA ILE A 128 -4.02 7.72 -3.88
C ILE A 128 -3.21 6.58 -3.24
N HIS A 129 -2.20 6.92 -2.46
CA HIS A 129 -1.34 5.95 -1.78
C HIS A 129 -2.10 5.16 -0.71
N LEU A 130 -2.79 5.86 0.19
CA LEU A 130 -3.47 5.25 1.34
C LEU A 130 -4.63 4.33 0.94
N VAL A 131 -5.31 4.61 -0.19
CA VAL A 131 -6.29 3.66 -0.73
C VAL A 131 -5.61 2.37 -1.17
N GLY A 132 -4.40 2.40 -1.65
CA GLY A 132 -3.59 1.20 -1.86
C GLY A 132 -3.33 0.48 -0.53
N ASP A 133 -2.74 1.16 0.44
CA ASP A 133 -2.35 0.62 1.74
C ASP A 133 -3.49 -0.07 2.48
N ILE A 134 -4.67 0.54 2.56
CA ILE A 134 -5.82 -0.03 3.28
C ILE A 134 -6.32 -1.35 2.67
N HIS A 135 -5.97 -1.62 1.41
CA HIS A 135 -6.28 -2.88 0.74
C HIS A 135 -5.20 -3.96 0.93
N GLN A 136 -4.05 -3.63 1.52
CA GLN A 136 -3.08 -4.61 1.98
C GLN A 136 -3.48 -5.07 3.40
N PRO A 137 -3.82 -6.36 3.60
CA PRO A 137 -4.41 -6.81 4.86
C PRO A 137 -3.60 -6.44 6.10
N LEU A 138 -2.27 -6.57 6.07
CA LEU A 138 -1.42 -6.33 7.24
C LEU A 138 -1.25 -4.85 7.61
N HIS A 139 -1.69 -3.90 6.76
CA HIS A 139 -1.85 -2.48 7.16
C HIS A 139 -3.02 -2.27 8.12
N VAL A 140 -3.85 -3.30 8.31
CA VAL A 140 -4.92 -3.35 9.30
C VAL A 140 -4.65 -4.45 10.34
N GLY A 141 -3.37 -4.80 10.51
CA GLY A 141 -2.93 -5.83 11.43
C GLY A 141 -2.96 -5.40 12.90
N ARG A 142 -2.55 -6.29 13.77
CA ARG A 142 -2.51 -6.03 15.22
C ARG A 142 -1.27 -5.25 15.62
N ALA A 143 -1.36 -4.54 16.76
CA ALA A 143 -0.28 -3.69 17.28
C ALA A 143 0.92 -4.50 17.79
N GLU A 144 0.67 -5.67 18.40
CA GLU A 144 1.63 -6.48 19.14
C GLU A 144 2.82 -6.93 18.29
N ASP A 145 2.61 -7.08 16.99
CA ASP A 145 3.67 -7.46 16.04
C ASP A 145 3.85 -6.44 14.90
N ARG A 146 3.30 -5.23 15.09
CA ARG A 146 3.39 -4.14 14.12
C ARG A 146 2.87 -4.56 12.73
N GLY A 147 1.67 -5.17 12.69
CA GLY A 147 1.09 -5.66 11.45
C GLY A 147 1.94 -6.74 10.78
N GLY A 148 2.51 -7.67 11.53
CA GLY A 148 3.31 -8.78 11.02
C GLY A 148 4.78 -8.44 10.73
N ASN A 149 5.25 -7.20 10.99
CA ASN A 149 6.65 -6.85 10.83
C ASN A 149 7.58 -7.59 11.78
N ASP A 150 7.09 -7.99 12.95
CA ASP A 150 7.86 -8.74 13.94
C ASP A 150 7.77 -10.26 13.77
N ILE A 151 6.90 -10.76 12.90
CA ILE A 151 6.84 -12.17 12.52
C ILE A 151 7.92 -12.45 11.46
N LYS A 152 9.10 -12.86 11.93
CA LYS A 152 10.26 -13.12 11.07
C LYS A 152 10.10 -14.46 10.36
N VAL A 153 10.22 -14.44 9.03
CA VAL A 153 10.10 -15.63 8.17
C VAL A 153 11.25 -15.70 7.17
N LYS A 154 11.36 -16.83 6.48
CA LYS A 154 12.14 -16.91 5.25
C LYS A 154 11.18 -16.97 4.06
N PHE A 155 11.33 -16.05 3.11
CA PHE A 155 10.64 -16.15 1.82
C PHE A 155 11.59 -16.80 0.81
N PHE A 156 11.31 -18.04 0.45
CA PHE A 156 12.29 -18.99 -0.09
C PHE A 156 13.50 -19.09 0.86
N ASP A 157 14.69 -18.68 0.43
CA ASP A 157 15.91 -18.70 1.24
C ASP A 157 16.31 -17.31 1.81
N LYS A 158 15.55 -16.28 1.49
CA LYS A 158 15.85 -14.90 1.93
C LYS A 158 15.15 -14.59 3.24
N LYS A 159 15.86 -13.92 4.15
CA LYS A 159 15.26 -13.36 5.37
C LYS A 159 14.21 -12.32 5.00
N SER A 160 13.04 -12.41 5.59
CA SER A 160 11.92 -11.49 5.42
C SER A 160 11.11 -11.41 6.72
N ASN A 161 9.96 -10.75 6.67
CA ASN A 161 8.93 -10.78 7.68
C ASN A 161 7.57 -10.92 6.98
N LEU A 162 6.54 -11.29 7.75
CA LEU A 162 5.22 -11.56 7.18
C LEU A 162 4.66 -10.34 6.45
N HIS A 163 4.83 -9.14 7.01
CA HIS A 163 4.40 -7.89 6.38
C HIS A 163 5.05 -7.71 5.00
N SER A 164 6.38 -7.80 4.92
CA SER A 164 7.12 -7.65 3.65
C SER A 164 6.74 -8.71 2.60
N VAL A 165 6.41 -9.93 3.04
CA VAL A 165 5.94 -10.99 2.12
C VAL A 165 4.66 -10.56 1.40
N TRP A 166 3.72 -9.96 2.13
CA TRP A 166 2.47 -9.45 1.56
C TRP A 166 2.64 -8.17 0.79
N ASP A 167 3.46 -7.25 1.27
CA ASP A 167 3.70 -5.97 0.62
C ASP A 167 4.38 -6.09 -0.73
N SER A 168 5.40 -6.92 -0.81
CA SER A 168 6.29 -6.89 -1.96
C SER A 168 6.81 -8.23 -2.42
N ASP A 169 7.14 -9.17 -1.51
CA ASP A 169 7.90 -10.34 -1.92
C ASP A 169 7.12 -11.24 -2.87
N MET A 170 5.82 -11.48 -2.61
CA MET A 170 4.95 -12.26 -3.49
C MET A 170 4.77 -11.57 -4.85
N ILE A 171 4.56 -10.26 -4.87
CA ILE A 171 4.35 -9.48 -6.10
C ILE A 171 5.65 -9.46 -6.94
N ASN A 172 6.78 -9.17 -6.30
CA ASN A 172 8.08 -9.14 -6.96
C ASN A 172 8.50 -10.51 -7.51
N ASN A 173 8.12 -11.60 -6.80
CA ASN A 173 8.37 -12.96 -7.27
C ASN A 173 7.58 -13.31 -8.54
N TYR A 174 6.46 -12.64 -8.78
CA TYR A 174 5.66 -12.85 -9.99
C TYR A 174 6.33 -12.29 -11.25
N ARG A 175 7.33 -11.41 -11.09
CA ARG A 175 8.20 -10.88 -12.15
C ARG A 175 7.44 -10.28 -13.34
N ILE A 176 6.38 -9.55 -13.07
CA ILE A 176 5.53 -8.88 -14.06
C ILE A 176 5.65 -7.37 -13.91
N SER A 177 5.55 -6.63 -15.01
CA SER A 177 5.44 -5.17 -14.94
C SER A 177 4.09 -4.76 -14.34
N PHE A 178 4.02 -3.58 -13.71
CA PHE A 178 2.75 -3.10 -13.16
C PHE A 178 1.68 -2.92 -14.25
N THR A 179 2.06 -2.56 -15.47
CA THR A 179 1.12 -2.38 -16.59
C THR A 179 0.51 -3.71 -17.03
N GLU A 180 1.35 -4.73 -17.24
CA GLU A 180 0.87 -6.07 -17.62
C GLU A 180 0.01 -6.66 -16.49
N PHE A 181 0.41 -6.45 -15.23
CA PHE A 181 -0.33 -6.95 -14.09
C PHE A 181 -1.70 -6.28 -13.97
N SER A 182 -1.78 -4.96 -14.12
CA SER A 182 -3.05 -4.22 -14.11
C SER A 182 -3.99 -4.72 -15.21
N ASN A 183 -3.49 -4.84 -16.46
CA ASN A 183 -4.28 -5.34 -17.58
C ASN A 183 -4.77 -6.77 -17.34
N HIS A 184 -3.92 -7.64 -16.79
CA HIS A 184 -4.32 -9.00 -16.42
C HIS A 184 -5.45 -8.99 -15.37
N LEU A 185 -5.34 -8.17 -14.31
CA LEU A 185 -6.35 -8.09 -13.26
C LEU A 185 -7.69 -7.54 -13.79
N ILE A 186 -7.65 -6.52 -14.63
CA ILE A 186 -8.84 -5.98 -15.28
C ILE A 186 -9.54 -7.06 -16.09
N ASN A 187 -8.79 -7.82 -16.89
CA ASN A 187 -9.35 -8.85 -17.75
C ASN A 187 -9.99 -10.01 -16.98
N ILE A 188 -9.41 -10.43 -15.85
CA ILE A 188 -9.94 -11.58 -15.08
C ILE A 188 -11.05 -11.20 -14.11
N TYR A 189 -11.12 -9.94 -13.66
CA TYR A 189 -12.10 -9.49 -12.68
C TYR A 189 -13.18 -8.56 -13.23
N ASP A 190 -13.04 -7.98 -14.42
CA ASP A 190 -14.00 -7.02 -14.99
C ASP A 190 -15.42 -7.62 -15.19
N SER A 191 -15.51 -8.93 -15.37
CA SER A 191 -16.80 -9.65 -15.42
C SER A 191 -17.48 -9.83 -14.05
N ASN A 192 -16.77 -9.57 -12.93
CA ASN A 192 -17.23 -9.76 -11.56
C ASN A 192 -17.37 -8.41 -10.83
N LYS A 193 -18.16 -7.49 -11.38
CA LYS A 193 -18.38 -6.15 -10.78
C LYS A 193 -19.19 -6.13 -9.47
N ASN A 194 -19.53 -7.29 -8.90
CA ASN A 194 -20.43 -7.42 -7.75
C ASN A 194 -19.68 -7.39 -6.40
N PHE A 195 -18.86 -6.37 -6.13
CA PHE A 195 -18.39 -6.14 -4.78
C PHE A 195 -18.81 -4.76 -4.28
N ILE A 196 -18.94 -4.63 -2.97
CA ILE A 196 -19.35 -3.37 -2.32
C ILE A 196 -18.24 -2.34 -2.51
N ILE A 197 -18.57 -1.19 -3.10
CA ILE A 197 -17.62 -0.07 -3.21
C ILE A 197 -17.25 0.39 -1.81
N GLY A 198 -18.22 0.68 -0.94
CA GLY A 198 -18.00 1.00 0.47
C GLY A 198 -17.17 2.27 0.69
N ASP A 199 -16.80 2.48 1.94
CA ASP A 199 -15.90 3.54 2.38
C ASP A 199 -14.65 2.98 3.08
N ALA A 200 -13.77 3.85 3.56
CA ALA A 200 -12.53 3.45 4.21
C ALA A 200 -12.73 2.52 5.43
N GLU A 201 -13.85 2.63 6.14
CA GLU A 201 -14.16 1.77 7.29
C GLU A 201 -14.54 0.36 6.82
N VAL A 202 -15.37 0.26 5.79
CA VAL A 202 -15.70 -1.03 5.13
C VAL A 202 -14.43 -1.70 4.61
N TRP A 203 -13.53 -0.93 3.99
CA TRP A 203 -12.28 -1.47 3.45
C TRP A 203 -11.32 -1.98 4.53
N ALA A 204 -11.27 -1.27 5.67
CA ALA A 204 -10.49 -1.70 6.83
C ALA A 204 -11.03 -3.02 7.41
N ASN A 205 -12.34 -3.12 7.59
CA ASN A 205 -12.98 -4.34 8.12
C ASN A 205 -12.77 -5.54 7.19
N GLU A 206 -12.92 -5.35 5.86
CA GLU A 206 -12.61 -6.41 4.90
C GLU A 206 -11.13 -6.85 4.93
N SER A 207 -10.21 -5.92 5.15
CA SER A 207 -8.78 -6.24 5.28
C SER A 207 -8.53 -7.02 6.56
N GLN A 208 -9.18 -6.65 7.67
CA GLN A 208 -9.05 -7.32 8.95
C GLN A 208 -9.59 -8.76 8.92
N ASP A 209 -10.68 -9.00 8.20
CA ASP A 209 -11.20 -10.37 8.07
C ASP A 209 -10.17 -11.30 7.42
N LEU A 210 -9.42 -10.80 6.42
CA LEU A 210 -8.34 -11.55 5.80
C LEU A 210 -7.13 -11.73 6.75
N VAL A 211 -6.85 -10.74 7.60
CA VAL A 211 -5.72 -10.77 8.53
C VAL A 211 -5.83 -11.93 9.52
N LYS A 212 -7.04 -12.27 9.97
CA LYS A 212 -7.28 -13.41 10.90
C LYS A 212 -6.74 -14.71 10.31
N ASP A 213 -7.07 -14.99 9.05
CA ASP A 213 -6.63 -16.19 8.36
C ASP A 213 -5.12 -16.17 8.11
N ILE A 214 -4.57 -15.02 7.70
CA ILE A 214 -3.13 -14.84 7.49
C ILE A 214 -2.33 -15.17 8.76
N TYR A 215 -2.73 -14.62 9.90
CA TYR A 215 -2.07 -14.88 11.17
C TYR A 215 -2.23 -16.32 11.67
N SER A 216 -3.32 -16.99 11.31
CA SER A 216 -3.56 -18.38 11.72
C SER A 216 -2.62 -19.39 11.02
N THR A 217 -2.09 -19.01 9.86
CA THR A 217 -1.32 -19.90 8.99
C THR A 217 0.20 -19.68 9.03
N VAL A 218 0.69 -18.61 9.71
CA VAL A 218 2.13 -18.27 9.74
C VAL A 218 2.60 -17.92 11.13
N LYS A 219 3.76 -18.44 11.52
CA LYS A 219 4.46 -18.11 12.76
C LYS A 219 5.93 -17.76 12.51
N SER A 220 6.56 -17.09 13.47
CA SER A 220 7.98 -16.76 13.38
C SER A 220 8.84 -18.01 13.22
N GLY A 221 9.76 -17.95 12.26
CA GLY A 221 10.64 -19.06 11.90
C GLY A 221 10.20 -19.84 10.65
N ASP A 222 8.97 -19.65 10.20
CA ASP A 222 8.44 -20.39 9.05
C ASP A 222 9.20 -20.05 7.76
N ARG A 223 9.19 -21.01 6.84
CA ARG A 223 9.72 -20.86 5.49
C ARG A 223 8.58 -20.87 4.49
N LEU A 224 8.34 -19.72 3.87
CA LEU A 224 7.29 -19.49 2.90
C LEU A 224 7.86 -19.58 1.48
N GLY A 225 7.15 -20.30 0.59
CA GLY A 225 7.60 -20.52 -0.78
C GLY A 225 6.42 -20.68 -1.74
N TYR A 226 6.56 -21.57 -2.72
CA TYR A 226 5.57 -21.76 -3.78
C TYR A 226 4.17 -22.10 -3.28
N GLU A 227 4.04 -22.97 -2.29
CA GLU A 227 2.75 -23.33 -1.71
C GLU A 227 2.06 -22.12 -1.08
N TYR A 228 2.81 -21.32 -0.31
CA TYR A 228 2.29 -20.10 0.30
C TYR A 228 1.81 -19.09 -0.76
N ILE A 229 2.57 -18.92 -1.84
CA ILE A 229 2.18 -18.06 -2.98
C ILE A 229 0.91 -18.63 -3.63
N TYR A 230 0.85 -19.91 -3.91
CA TYR A 230 -0.29 -20.55 -4.55
C TYR A 230 -1.59 -20.30 -3.77
N LEU A 231 -1.55 -20.41 -2.45
CA LEU A 231 -2.72 -20.22 -1.58
C LEU A 231 -3.10 -18.75 -1.40
N ASN A 232 -2.11 -17.83 -1.32
CA ASN A 232 -2.36 -16.45 -0.88
C ASN A 232 -2.31 -15.40 -2.01
N PHE A 233 -1.62 -15.66 -3.12
CA PHE A 233 -1.51 -14.69 -4.20
C PHE A 233 -2.85 -14.38 -4.91
N PRO A 234 -3.84 -15.28 -4.99
CA PRO A 234 -5.19 -14.94 -5.42
C PRO A 234 -5.82 -13.83 -4.59
N ILE A 235 -5.59 -13.80 -3.26
CA ILE A 235 -6.06 -12.75 -2.35
C ILE A 235 -5.36 -11.42 -2.71
N VAL A 236 -4.04 -11.42 -2.87
CA VAL A 236 -3.28 -10.23 -3.29
C VAL A 236 -3.85 -9.65 -4.58
N LYS A 237 -4.07 -10.48 -5.60
CA LYS A 237 -4.67 -10.06 -6.88
C LYS A 237 -6.02 -9.38 -6.68
N GLN A 238 -6.90 -10.00 -5.90
CA GLN A 238 -8.24 -9.46 -5.64
C GLN A 238 -8.18 -8.11 -4.88
N ARG A 239 -7.27 -7.99 -3.90
CA ARG A 239 -7.12 -6.76 -3.11
C ARG A 239 -6.59 -5.61 -3.96
N LEU A 240 -5.59 -5.86 -4.82
CA LEU A 240 -5.09 -4.88 -5.78
C LEU A 240 -6.19 -4.39 -6.73
N TYR A 241 -6.98 -5.32 -7.28
CA TYR A 241 -8.08 -4.96 -8.17
C TYR A 241 -9.14 -4.11 -7.46
N LYS A 242 -9.63 -4.57 -6.28
CA LYS A 242 -10.61 -3.82 -5.48
C LYS A 242 -10.09 -2.42 -5.12
N GLY A 243 -8.83 -2.31 -4.70
CA GLY A 243 -8.19 -1.04 -4.38
C GLY A 243 -8.22 -0.06 -5.56
N GLY A 244 -7.89 -0.53 -6.75
CA GLY A 244 -7.91 0.30 -7.96
C GLY A 244 -9.30 0.76 -8.36
N ILE A 245 -10.29 -0.14 -8.37
CA ILE A 245 -11.69 0.22 -8.68
C ILE A 245 -12.23 1.22 -7.65
N ARG A 246 -12.02 0.97 -6.36
CA ARG A 246 -12.47 1.86 -5.27
C ARG A 246 -11.81 3.22 -5.32
N LEU A 247 -10.51 3.26 -5.61
CA LEU A 247 -9.81 4.52 -5.82
C LEU A 247 -10.42 5.33 -6.97
N GLY A 248 -10.67 4.69 -8.12
CA GLY A 248 -11.27 5.36 -9.26
C GLY A 248 -12.67 5.93 -8.95
N HIS A 249 -13.52 5.16 -8.27
CA HIS A 249 -14.83 5.63 -7.82
C HIS A 249 -14.73 6.80 -6.83
N LEU A 250 -13.82 6.71 -5.86
CA LEU A 250 -13.62 7.78 -4.88
C LEU A 250 -13.13 9.08 -5.55
N LEU A 251 -12.22 8.96 -6.53
CA LEU A 251 -11.74 10.11 -7.29
C LEU A 251 -12.86 10.76 -8.11
N ASN A 252 -13.73 9.96 -8.74
CA ASN A 252 -14.92 10.50 -9.41
C ASN A 252 -15.87 11.20 -8.44
N GLU A 253 -16.10 10.63 -7.26
CA GLU A 253 -16.91 11.26 -6.21
C GLU A 253 -16.34 12.62 -5.76
N ILE A 254 -15.01 12.80 -5.81
CA ILE A 254 -14.36 14.04 -5.43
C ILE A 254 -14.40 15.07 -6.56
N PHE A 255 -14.17 14.69 -7.80
CA PHE A 255 -13.84 15.61 -8.89
C PHE A 255 -14.87 15.67 -10.01
N ASP A 256 -15.87 14.77 -10.06
CA ASP A 256 -16.89 14.74 -11.11
C ASP A 256 -18.21 15.45 -10.71
N ASN A 257 -18.20 16.23 -9.63
CA ASN A 257 -19.35 17.03 -9.18
C ASN A 257 -19.50 18.35 -9.94
#